data_ef78ff1f9ba4d5e8b6dd7c9285685c66
#
_entry.id   ef78ff1f9ba4d5e8b6dd7c9285685c66
#
_cell.length_a   1.000
_cell.length_b   1.000
_cell.length_c   1.000
_cell.angle_alpha   90.00
_cell.angle_beta   90.00
_cell.angle_gamma   90.00
#
_symmetry.space_group_name_H-M   'P 1'
#
loop_
_entity.id
_entity.type
_entity.pdbx_description
1 polymer ?
#
loop_
_entity_poly.entity_id
_entity_poly.type
_entity_poly.pdbx_seq_one_letter_code
_entity_poly.pdbx_strand_id
1 'polypeptide(L)' 'MIDNKALGRLLAAKQTLTRQQYKTLKGQILAGNADGAMRGLAKLTSREVKA' A
#
# COMPACT_ATOMS: atom_id res chain seq x y z
N MET A 1 -2.62 -12.27 -11.69
CA MET A 1 -3.82 -11.42 -11.73
C MET A 1 -3.68 -10.29 -10.73
N ILE A 2 -4.05 -9.08 -11.10
CA ILE A 2 -3.88 -7.92 -10.24
C ILE A 2 -5.02 -7.85 -9.24
N ASP A 3 -4.66 -7.58 -7.98
CA ASP A 3 -5.65 -7.41 -6.92
C ASP A 3 -6.17 -5.98 -6.92
N ASN A 4 -7.33 -5.79 -7.51
CA ASN A 4 -7.91 -4.44 -7.63
C ASN A 4 -8.26 -3.84 -6.28
N LYS A 5 -8.63 -4.67 -5.32
CA LYS A 5 -8.93 -4.17 -3.99
C LYS A 5 -7.70 -3.59 -3.32
N ALA A 6 -6.58 -4.31 -3.45
CA ALA A 6 -5.33 -3.84 -2.87
C ALA A 6 -4.89 -2.55 -3.53
N LEU A 7 -5.02 -2.47 -4.85
CA LEU A 7 -4.67 -1.24 -5.56
C LEU A 7 -5.55 -0.08 -5.14
N GLY A 8 -6.83 -0.35 -4.94
CA GLY A 8 -7.76 0.68 -4.48
C GLY A 8 -7.40 1.22 -3.12
N ARG A 9 -7.03 0.34 -2.21
CA ARG A 9 -6.61 0.75 -0.88
C ARG A 9 -5.33 1.56 -0.93
N LEU A 10 -4.40 1.12 -1.75
CA LEU A 10 -3.14 1.83 -1.92
C LEU A 10 -3.39 3.23 -2.48
N LEU A 11 -4.26 3.32 -3.46
CA LEU A 11 -4.57 4.59 -4.09
C LEU A 11 -5.22 5.54 -3.08
N ALA A 12 -6.10 5.01 -2.24
CA ALA A 12 -6.76 5.81 -1.22
C ALA A 12 -5.75 6.35 -0.20
N ALA A 13 -4.70 5.62 0.08
CA ALA A 13 -3.67 6.04 1.03
C ALA A 13 -2.52 6.79 0.37
N LYS A 14 -2.61 7.03 -0.92
CA LYS A 14 -1.51 7.63 -1.67
C LYS A 14 -1.05 8.95 -1.07
N GLN A 15 -1.98 9.73 -0.55
CA GLN A 15 -1.65 11.06 -0.03
C GLN A 15 -0.81 11.00 1.23
N THR A 16 -0.90 9.92 1.97
CA THR A 16 -0.12 9.76 3.20
C THR A 16 1.20 9.04 2.97
N LEU A 17 1.42 8.58 1.75
CA LEU A 17 2.64 7.84 1.41
C LEU A 17 3.59 8.71 0.60
N THR A 18 4.88 8.46 0.78
CA THR A 18 5.86 9.07 -0.12
C THR A 18 5.75 8.39 -1.48
N ARG A 19 6.29 9.05 -2.50
CA ARG A 19 6.30 8.49 -3.83
C ARG A 19 6.98 7.11 -3.84
N GLN A 20 8.08 7.00 -3.12
CA GLN A 20 8.82 5.75 -3.08
C GLN A 20 8.03 4.65 -2.37
N GLN A 21 7.37 4.99 -1.27
CA GLN A 21 6.54 4.02 -0.56
C GLN A 21 5.41 3.52 -1.44
N TYR A 22 4.73 4.44 -2.10
CA TYR A 22 3.64 4.09 -2.99
C TYR A 22 4.13 3.16 -4.11
N LYS A 23 5.24 3.51 -4.71
CA LYS A 23 5.79 2.74 -5.81
C LYS A 23 6.17 1.34 -5.36
N THR A 24 6.79 1.23 -4.19
CA THR A 24 7.18 -0.06 -3.65
C THR A 24 5.97 -0.96 -3.41
N LEU A 25 4.95 -0.42 -2.77
CA LEU A 25 3.75 -1.19 -2.47
C LEU A 25 3.02 -1.59 -3.75
N LYS A 26 2.94 -0.67 -4.68
CA LYS A 26 2.32 -0.96 -5.96
C LYS A 26 3.04 -2.10 -6.67
N GLY A 27 4.36 -2.06 -6.66
CA GLY A 27 5.15 -3.12 -7.28
C GLY A 27 4.88 -4.47 -6.65
N GLN A 28 4.72 -4.52 -5.33
CA GLN A 28 4.41 -5.76 -4.65
C GLN A 28 3.06 -6.31 -5.08
N ILE A 29 2.07 -5.44 -5.20
CA ILE A 29 0.74 -5.86 -5.63
C ILE A 29 0.79 -6.42 -7.03
N LEU A 30 1.49 -5.74 -7.93
CA LEU A 30 1.60 -6.18 -9.31
C LEU A 30 2.37 -7.49 -9.44
N ALA A 31 3.27 -7.75 -8.51
CA ALA A 31 4.05 -8.98 -8.49
C ALA A 31 3.29 -10.14 -7.84
N GLY A 32 2.05 -9.91 -7.41
CA GLY A 32 1.25 -10.95 -6.80
C GLY A 32 1.37 -11.02 -5.28
N ASN A 33 2.00 -10.03 -4.66
CA ASN A 33 2.20 -10.02 -3.23
C ASN A 33 1.30 -8.97 -2.56
N ALA A 34 0.00 -9.05 -2.83
CA ALA A 34 -0.94 -8.09 -2.28
C ALA A 34 -0.99 -8.14 -0.76
N ASP A 35 -0.88 -9.34 -0.18
CA ASP A 35 -0.89 -9.48 1.27
C ASP A 35 0.25 -8.71 1.90
N GLY A 36 1.46 -8.86 1.37
CA GLY A 36 2.61 -8.14 1.90
C GLY A 36 2.45 -6.65 1.76
N ALA A 37 1.92 -6.23 0.62
CA ALA A 37 1.70 -4.81 0.38
C ALA A 37 0.69 -4.24 1.36
N MET A 38 -0.40 -4.96 1.60
CA MET A 38 -1.43 -4.49 2.53
C MET A 38 -0.90 -4.42 3.96
N ARG A 39 -0.08 -5.36 4.35
CA ARG A 39 0.53 -5.34 5.68
C ARG A 39 1.44 -4.14 5.83
N GLY A 40 2.24 -3.88 4.81
CA GLY A 40 3.11 -2.71 4.83
C GLY A 40 2.30 -1.42 4.87
N LEU A 41 1.24 -1.36 4.09
CA LEU A 41 0.38 -0.19 4.07
C LEU A 41 -0.26 0.03 5.43
N ALA A 42 -0.75 -1.04 6.05
CA ALA A 42 -1.38 -0.94 7.36
C ALA A 42 -0.40 -0.40 8.40
N LYS A 43 0.85 -0.84 8.35
CA LYS A 43 1.85 -0.35 9.28
C LYS A 43 2.11 1.13 9.08
N LEU A 44 2.22 1.55 7.85
CA LEU A 44 2.50 2.96 7.56
C LEU A 44 1.36 3.86 7.97
N THR A 45 0.13 3.47 7.64
CA THR A 45 -1.02 4.28 8.01
C THR A 45 -1.30 4.22 9.49
N SER A 46 -1.04 3.10 10.12
CA SER A 46 -1.24 2.96 11.56
C SER A 46 -0.31 3.89 12.34
N ARG A 47 0.91 4.05 11.87
CA ARG A 47 1.84 4.96 12.52
C ARG A 47 1.36 6.39 12.42
N GLU A 48 0.78 6.75 11.30
CA GLU A 48 0.22 8.09 11.11
C GLU A 48 -0.92 8.35 12.07
N VAL A 49 -1.82 7.40 12.15
CA VAL A 49 -3.02 7.54 12.98
C VAL A 49 -2.67 7.61 14.45
N LYS A 50 -1.63 6.93 14.81
CA LYS A 50 -1.27 6.82 16.21
C LYS A 50 -0.75 8.11 16.81
N ALA A 51 -0.34 9.02 16.02
CA ALA A 51 0.19 10.30 16.52
C ALA A 51 -0.75 11.03 17.49
#